data_536c50c4f90f2981b5a758922ebcf256
#
_entry.id   536c50c4f90f2981b5a758922ebcf256
#
_cell.length_a   1.000
_cell.length_b   1.000
_cell.length_c   1.000
_cell.angle_alpha   90.00
_cell.angle_beta   90.00
_cell.angle_gamma   90.00
#
_symmetry.space_group_name_H-M   'P 1'
#
loop_
_entity.id
_entity.type
_entity.pdbx_description
1 polymer ?
#
loop_
_entity_poly.entity_id
_entity_poly.type
_entity_poly.pdbx_seq_one_letter_code
_entity_poly.pdbx_strand_id
1 'polypeptide(L)'
;MIAVCVSGIIGKNYKVIVDRARSIFPYPIFFSTWNGRPLPELENLYTFDEPNFEYHPMLDVAAPPCVIFGYLAKKHGKIRRLKREKQTLTSATQILGHSALVDAIPEKYTTIIRLRYDTIVSSKVDFTKYLKMAENGTVIGFGNFKSDKASWTLAEPSSDLKEYTHKSTPRSHYNIWDNMIFHPREKCANAYKLFEKKKLIGMEWGWYQVLCDQWDNTDYINVNGGVMLEKLCTTPVDKL
;
A
#
# COMPACT_ATOMS: atom_id res chain seq x y z
N MET A 1 -13.28 14.70 -6.68
CA MET A 1 -14.03 13.42 -6.78
C MET A 1 -13.15 12.27 -6.29
N ILE A 2 -13.77 11.20 -5.77
CA ILE A 2 -13.08 10.06 -5.17
C ILE A 2 -13.07 8.87 -6.14
N ALA A 3 -11.95 8.13 -6.19
CA ALA A 3 -11.83 6.84 -6.85
C ALA A 3 -11.21 5.80 -5.92
N VAL A 4 -11.59 4.55 -6.06
CA VAL A 4 -10.94 3.40 -5.43
C VAL A 4 -9.96 2.78 -6.44
N CYS A 5 -8.71 2.63 -6.04
CA CYS A 5 -7.65 2.03 -6.85
C CYS A 5 -7.16 0.75 -6.18
N VAL A 6 -7.41 -0.40 -6.79
CA VAL A 6 -6.99 -1.71 -6.30
C VAL A 6 -5.78 -2.17 -7.10
N SER A 7 -4.65 -2.35 -6.43
CA SER A 7 -3.40 -2.72 -7.07
C SER A 7 -2.62 -3.76 -6.27
N GLY A 8 -1.79 -4.55 -6.95
CA GLY A 8 -0.93 -5.55 -6.32
C GLY A 8 -1.13 -6.96 -6.88
N ILE A 9 -0.77 -7.96 -6.07
CA ILE A 9 -0.91 -9.37 -6.44
C ILE A 9 -2.35 -9.82 -6.19
N ILE A 10 -2.96 -10.41 -7.21
CA ILE A 10 -4.33 -10.92 -7.15
C ILE A 10 -4.35 -12.20 -6.31
N GLY A 11 -5.03 -12.13 -5.18
CA GLY A 11 -5.22 -13.27 -4.27
C GLY A 11 -6.40 -14.16 -4.68
N LYS A 12 -6.48 -15.34 -4.09
CA LYS A 12 -7.53 -16.35 -4.37
C LYS A 12 -8.96 -15.81 -4.16
N ASN A 13 -9.15 -15.00 -3.13
CA ASN A 13 -10.47 -14.47 -2.73
C ASN A 13 -10.73 -13.04 -3.23
N TYR A 14 -10.00 -12.58 -4.25
CA TYR A 14 -10.09 -11.20 -4.72
C TYR A 14 -11.52 -10.75 -5.04
N LYS A 15 -12.37 -11.61 -5.61
CA LYS A 15 -13.77 -11.29 -5.94
C LYS A 15 -14.56 -10.87 -4.70
N VAL A 16 -14.49 -11.68 -3.64
CA VAL A 16 -15.18 -11.39 -2.36
C VAL A 16 -14.67 -10.09 -1.73
N ILE A 17 -13.35 -9.86 -1.78
CA ILE A 17 -12.73 -8.65 -1.25
C ILE A 17 -13.16 -7.41 -2.05
N VAL A 18 -13.19 -7.52 -3.38
CA VAL A 18 -13.63 -6.43 -4.26
C VAL A 18 -15.11 -6.12 -4.06
N ASP A 19 -15.97 -7.14 -3.97
CA ASP A 19 -17.41 -6.94 -3.75
C ASP A 19 -17.68 -6.29 -2.40
N ARG A 20 -16.92 -6.68 -1.38
CA ARG A 20 -16.97 -6.02 -0.06
C ARG A 20 -16.51 -4.57 -0.14
N ALA A 21 -15.43 -4.27 -0.84
CA ALA A 21 -14.98 -2.89 -1.05
C ALA A 21 -16.04 -2.04 -1.78
N ARG A 22 -16.71 -2.61 -2.79
CA ARG A 22 -17.83 -1.97 -3.50
C ARG A 22 -19.00 -1.63 -2.58
N SER A 23 -19.32 -2.51 -1.64
CA SER A 23 -20.42 -2.27 -0.70
C SER A 23 -20.13 -1.17 0.32
N ILE A 24 -18.85 -0.90 0.61
CA ILE A 24 -18.41 0.09 1.60
C ILE A 24 -18.10 1.44 0.94
N PHE A 25 -17.47 1.41 -0.23
CA PHE A 25 -17.07 2.60 -0.97
C PHE A 25 -17.93 2.75 -2.24
N PRO A 26 -18.96 3.61 -2.25
CA PRO A 26 -19.84 3.82 -3.40
C PRO A 26 -19.18 4.69 -4.48
N TYR A 27 -17.91 4.44 -4.78
CA TYR A 27 -17.11 5.18 -5.75
C TYR A 27 -16.67 4.28 -6.89
N PRO A 28 -16.35 4.82 -8.07
CA PRO A 28 -15.77 4.04 -9.16
C PRO A 28 -14.50 3.32 -8.70
N ILE A 29 -14.38 2.05 -9.07
CA ILE A 29 -13.24 1.21 -8.74
C ILE A 29 -12.44 0.94 -10.02
N PHE A 30 -11.14 1.14 -9.94
CA PHE A 30 -10.15 0.87 -10.96
C PHE A 30 -9.16 -0.16 -10.45
N PHE A 31 -8.70 -1.02 -11.34
CA PHE A 31 -7.84 -2.15 -11.01
C PHE A 31 -6.56 -2.10 -11.80
N SER A 32 -5.46 -2.57 -11.22
CA SER A 32 -4.22 -2.79 -11.99
C SER A 32 -3.55 -4.10 -11.64
N THR A 33 -2.91 -4.66 -12.66
CA THR A 33 -2.01 -5.80 -12.55
C THR A 33 -0.89 -5.68 -13.57
N TRP A 34 0.08 -6.60 -13.52
CA TRP A 34 1.20 -6.64 -14.45
C TRP A 34 0.89 -7.50 -15.66
N ASN A 35 1.38 -7.10 -16.82
CA ASN A 35 1.34 -7.91 -18.04
C ASN A 35 1.96 -9.29 -17.79
N GLY A 36 1.40 -10.33 -18.44
CA GLY A 36 1.85 -11.71 -18.25
C GLY A 36 1.36 -12.41 -16.98
N ARG A 37 0.57 -11.73 -16.15
CA ARG A 37 -0.14 -12.35 -15.03
C ARG A 37 -1.54 -12.80 -15.45
N PRO A 38 -2.14 -13.82 -14.77
CA PRO A 38 -3.53 -14.16 -15.00
C PRO A 38 -4.41 -12.93 -14.81
N LEU A 39 -5.25 -12.64 -15.81
CA LEU A 39 -6.13 -11.47 -15.78
C LEU A 39 -7.44 -11.85 -15.10
N PRO A 40 -7.86 -11.13 -14.07
CA PRO A 40 -9.18 -11.29 -13.50
C PRO A 40 -10.23 -10.68 -14.45
N GLU A 41 -11.43 -11.25 -14.45
CA GLU A 41 -12.59 -10.67 -15.13
C GLU A 41 -13.11 -9.48 -14.32
N LEU A 42 -12.52 -8.32 -14.53
CA LEU A 42 -12.85 -7.07 -13.84
C LEU A 42 -13.02 -5.94 -14.86
N GLU A 43 -14.07 -5.16 -14.69
CA GLU A 43 -14.23 -3.90 -15.40
C GLU A 43 -13.18 -2.88 -14.92
N ASN A 44 -12.78 -1.96 -15.79
CA ASN A 44 -11.77 -0.93 -15.50
C ASN A 44 -10.41 -1.52 -15.05
N LEU A 45 -10.02 -2.64 -15.63
CA LEU A 45 -8.71 -3.24 -15.41
C LEU A 45 -7.67 -2.65 -16.36
N TYR A 46 -6.58 -2.15 -15.77
CA TYR A 46 -5.39 -1.67 -16.46
C TYR A 46 -4.24 -2.67 -16.29
N THR A 47 -3.48 -2.85 -17.33
CA THR A 47 -2.28 -3.70 -17.29
C THR A 47 -1.05 -2.89 -17.64
N PHE A 48 0.04 -3.12 -16.91
CA PHE A 48 1.31 -2.42 -17.10
C PHE A 48 2.45 -3.43 -17.20
N ASP A 49 3.53 -3.03 -17.83
CA ASP A 49 4.75 -3.84 -17.83
C ASP A 49 5.39 -3.83 -16.43
N GLU A 50 5.68 -5.02 -15.92
CA GLU A 50 6.36 -5.14 -14.62
C GLU A 50 7.75 -4.52 -14.75
N PRO A 51 8.09 -3.52 -13.92
CA PRO A 51 9.38 -2.86 -14.01
C PRO A 51 10.50 -3.87 -13.76
N ASN A 52 11.45 -3.94 -14.65
CA ASN A 52 12.67 -4.72 -14.46
C ASN A 52 13.65 -3.90 -13.63
N PHE A 53 13.70 -4.15 -12.33
CA PHE A 53 14.66 -3.52 -11.43
C PHE A 53 15.87 -4.42 -11.25
N GLU A 54 17.03 -3.95 -11.68
CA GLU A 54 18.27 -4.48 -11.16
C GLU A 54 18.45 -4.04 -9.72
N TYR A 55 18.73 -4.99 -8.83
CA TYR A 55 19.03 -4.68 -7.45
C TYR A 55 20.29 -3.81 -7.37
N HIS A 56 20.14 -2.60 -6.82
CA HIS A 56 21.28 -1.71 -6.63
C HIS A 56 21.81 -1.84 -5.19
N PRO A 57 23.06 -2.32 -4.97
CA PRO A 57 23.61 -2.55 -3.64
C PRO A 57 23.62 -1.32 -2.73
N MET A 58 23.60 -0.13 -3.31
CA MET A 58 23.54 1.14 -2.58
C MET A 58 22.19 1.48 -2.00
N LEU A 59 21.13 0.71 -2.27
CA LEU A 59 19.83 0.82 -1.58
C LEU A 59 19.96 0.58 -0.06
N ASP A 60 21.00 -0.13 0.37
CA ASP A 60 21.27 -0.40 1.77
C ASP A 60 21.83 0.81 2.57
N VAL A 61 22.39 1.82 1.90
CA VAL A 61 23.15 2.89 2.57
C VAL A 61 22.31 4.11 2.92
N ALA A 62 21.17 4.29 2.28
CA ALA A 62 20.34 5.49 2.41
C ALA A 62 19.14 5.32 3.39
N ALA A 63 19.00 4.17 4.05
CA ALA A 63 17.99 4.03 5.09
C ALA A 63 18.40 4.87 6.30
N PRO A 64 17.52 5.74 6.83
CA PRO A 64 17.73 6.24 8.17
C PRO A 64 17.92 5.03 9.09
N PRO A 65 18.70 5.16 10.17
CA PRO A 65 18.91 4.06 11.11
C PRO A 65 17.58 3.74 11.79
N CYS A 66 16.73 3.06 11.07
CA CYS A 66 15.62 2.35 11.69
C CYS A 66 16.29 1.28 12.54
N VAL A 67 16.33 1.53 13.84
CA VAL A 67 17.05 0.74 14.86
C VAL A 67 16.80 -0.77 14.70
N ILE A 68 15.59 -1.14 14.25
CA ILE A 68 15.21 -2.51 14.01
C ILE A 68 15.92 -3.10 12.77
N PHE A 69 16.02 -2.36 11.68
CA PHE A 69 16.69 -2.85 10.47
C PHE A 69 18.21 -2.89 10.61
N GLY A 70 18.82 -1.92 11.26
CA GLY A 70 20.26 -1.94 11.56
C GLY A 70 20.69 -3.07 12.48
N TYR A 71 19.92 -3.35 13.53
CA TYR A 71 20.16 -4.45 14.46
C TYR A 71 20.00 -5.82 13.78
N LEU A 72 18.98 -5.97 13.00
CA LEU A 72 18.72 -7.19 12.26
C LEU A 72 19.73 -7.45 11.14
N ALA A 73 20.30 -6.41 10.52
CA ALA A 73 21.32 -6.54 9.49
C ALA A 73 22.67 -7.03 10.05
N LYS A 74 23.06 -6.54 11.22
CA LYS A 74 24.31 -6.98 11.89
C LYS A 74 24.28 -8.46 12.31
N LYS A 75 23.12 -8.98 12.70
CA LYS A 75 23.01 -10.28 13.36
C LYS A 75 22.94 -11.52 12.43
N HIS A 76 22.57 -11.38 11.16
CA HIS A 76 22.24 -12.54 10.29
C HIS A 76 22.87 -12.56 8.88
N GLY A 77 23.82 -11.69 8.55
CA GLY A 77 24.67 -11.79 7.36
C GLY A 77 23.92 -11.91 6.00
N LYS A 78 24.49 -12.68 5.08
CA LYS A 78 24.12 -12.83 3.67
C LYS A 78 22.65 -13.25 3.41
N ILE A 79 22.07 -14.09 4.24
CA ILE A 79 20.68 -14.59 4.08
C ILE A 79 19.65 -13.45 4.26
N ARG A 80 19.96 -12.47 5.08
CA ARG A 80 19.09 -11.29 5.27
C ARG A 80 19.20 -10.29 4.17
N ARG A 81 20.36 -10.17 3.56
CA ARG A 81 20.53 -9.31 2.38
C ARG A 81 19.57 -9.74 1.28
N LEU A 82 19.53 -11.03 0.93
CA LEU A 82 18.61 -11.58 -0.08
C LEU A 82 17.12 -11.38 0.26
N LYS A 83 16.74 -11.51 1.54
CA LYS A 83 15.36 -11.23 1.97
C LYS A 83 14.98 -9.75 1.86
N ARG A 84 15.92 -8.86 2.15
CA ARG A 84 15.72 -7.40 1.99
C ARG A 84 15.60 -7.00 0.53
N GLU A 85 16.44 -7.51 -0.32
CA GLU A 85 16.40 -7.29 -1.76
C GLU A 85 15.01 -7.63 -2.29
N LYS A 86 14.51 -8.81 -1.97
CA LYS A 86 13.18 -9.27 -2.36
C LYS A 86 12.06 -8.39 -1.79
N GLN A 87 12.15 -7.97 -0.54
CA GLN A 87 11.17 -7.07 0.07
C GLN A 87 11.18 -5.68 -0.57
N THR A 88 12.33 -5.13 -0.86
CA THR A 88 12.47 -3.82 -1.50
C THR A 88 11.90 -3.83 -2.91
N LEU A 89 12.21 -4.85 -3.71
CA LEU A 89 11.65 -5.02 -5.05
C LEU A 89 10.13 -5.17 -5.01
N THR A 90 9.59 -6.00 -4.10
CA THR A 90 8.15 -6.16 -3.93
C THR A 90 7.47 -4.85 -3.53
N SER A 91 8.10 -4.07 -2.66
CA SER A 91 7.60 -2.76 -2.23
C SER A 91 7.57 -1.77 -3.38
N ALA A 92 8.68 -1.68 -4.13
CA ALA A 92 8.80 -0.81 -5.30
C ALA A 92 7.74 -1.17 -6.35
N THR A 93 7.61 -2.44 -6.68
CA THR A 93 6.62 -2.94 -7.65
C THR A 93 5.19 -2.56 -7.24
N GLN A 94 4.83 -2.69 -5.96
CA GLN A 94 3.49 -2.31 -5.50
C GLN A 94 3.24 -0.79 -5.57
N ILE A 95 4.23 0.01 -5.19
CA ILE A 95 4.12 1.48 -5.24
C ILE A 95 4.00 1.96 -6.68
N LEU A 96 4.84 1.43 -7.57
CA LEU A 96 4.82 1.81 -8.98
C LEU A 96 3.56 1.34 -9.70
N GLY A 97 3.07 0.14 -9.42
CA GLY A 97 1.81 -0.33 -9.99
C GLY A 97 0.61 0.51 -9.57
N HIS A 98 0.61 1.00 -8.33
CA HIS A 98 -0.41 1.95 -7.89
C HIS A 98 -0.25 3.32 -8.56
N SER A 99 0.96 3.85 -8.64
CA SER A 99 1.23 5.14 -9.29
C SER A 99 0.84 5.11 -10.76
N ALA A 100 1.20 4.04 -11.49
CA ALA A 100 0.81 3.87 -12.89
C ALA A 100 -0.73 3.87 -13.06
N LEU A 101 -1.46 3.21 -12.13
CA LEU A 101 -2.91 3.23 -12.14
C LEU A 101 -3.46 4.63 -11.88
N VAL A 102 -2.92 5.35 -10.90
CA VAL A 102 -3.33 6.73 -10.59
C VAL A 102 -3.09 7.66 -11.78
N ASP A 103 -1.99 7.49 -12.52
CA ASP A 103 -1.70 8.27 -13.71
C ASP A 103 -2.64 7.94 -14.88
N ALA A 104 -3.08 6.68 -15.00
CA ALA A 104 -3.93 6.20 -16.10
C ALA A 104 -5.42 6.51 -15.95
N ILE A 105 -5.94 6.63 -14.72
CA ILE A 105 -7.36 6.92 -14.50
C ILE A 105 -7.70 8.39 -14.80
N PRO A 106 -8.98 8.74 -15.09
CA PRO A 106 -9.37 10.11 -15.39
C PRO A 106 -8.97 11.13 -14.32
N GLU A 107 -8.46 12.28 -14.72
CA GLU A 107 -7.96 13.35 -13.84
C GLU A 107 -9.00 13.95 -12.89
N LYS A 108 -10.27 13.83 -13.20
CA LYS A 108 -11.37 14.31 -12.34
C LYS A 108 -11.38 13.66 -10.94
N TYR A 109 -10.71 12.52 -10.77
CA TYR A 109 -10.57 11.86 -9.47
C TYR A 109 -9.36 12.44 -8.74
N THR A 110 -9.61 13.31 -7.79
CA THR A 110 -8.59 14.07 -7.05
C THR A 110 -8.22 13.43 -5.72
N THR A 111 -9.05 12.53 -5.21
CA THR A 111 -8.82 11.78 -3.97
C THR A 111 -8.85 10.29 -4.25
N ILE A 112 -7.85 9.59 -3.78
CA ILE A 112 -7.65 8.17 -4.07
C ILE A 112 -7.75 7.34 -2.79
N ILE A 113 -8.53 6.27 -2.88
CA ILE A 113 -8.55 5.18 -1.90
C ILE A 113 -7.73 4.05 -2.49
N ARG A 114 -6.52 3.85 -1.99
CA ARG A 114 -5.69 2.72 -2.40
C ARG A 114 -6.05 1.50 -1.58
N LEU A 115 -6.33 0.39 -2.25
CA LEU A 115 -6.53 -0.95 -1.68
C LEU A 115 -5.56 -1.95 -2.32
N ARG A 116 -5.33 -3.06 -1.63
CA ARG A 116 -4.70 -4.25 -2.17
C ARG A 116 -5.77 -5.32 -2.43
N TYR A 117 -5.49 -6.26 -3.32
CA TYR A 117 -6.41 -7.38 -3.59
C TYR A 117 -6.61 -8.33 -2.39
N ASP A 118 -5.82 -8.17 -1.33
CA ASP A 118 -5.91 -8.91 -0.07
C ASP A 118 -6.38 -8.06 1.12
N THR A 119 -6.85 -6.83 0.87
CA THR A 119 -7.34 -5.93 1.93
C THR A 119 -8.82 -6.19 2.22
N ILE A 120 -9.10 -6.69 3.41
CA ILE A 120 -10.46 -6.80 3.94
C ILE A 120 -10.78 -5.50 4.68
N VAL A 121 -11.85 -4.82 4.26
CA VAL A 121 -12.31 -3.56 4.86
C VAL A 121 -13.46 -3.84 5.81
N SER A 122 -13.52 -3.17 6.96
CA SER A 122 -14.62 -3.31 7.92
C SER A 122 -15.90 -2.67 7.40
N SER A 123 -17.00 -3.41 7.44
CA SER A 123 -18.34 -2.90 7.12
C SER A 123 -18.96 -2.07 8.26
N LYS A 124 -18.32 -2.06 9.43
CA LYS A 124 -18.79 -1.39 10.65
C LYS A 124 -18.14 -0.03 10.90
N VAL A 125 -17.23 0.38 10.02
CA VAL A 125 -16.49 1.65 10.16
C VAL A 125 -17.05 2.68 9.18
N ASP A 126 -17.36 3.86 9.69
CA ASP A 126 -17.62 5.04 8.87
C ASP A 126 -16.29 5.74 8.53
N PHE A 127 -15.89 5.67 7.27
CA PHE A 127 -14.66 6.27 6.77
C PHE A 127 -14.81 7.74 6.33
N THR A 128 -16.00 8.34 6.45
CA THR A 128 -16.31 9.69 5.95
C THR A 128 -15.36 10.75 6.52
N LYS A 129 -15.03 10.68 7.81
CA LYS A 129 -14.05 11.57 8.44
C LYS A 129 -12.70 11.55 7.70
N TYR A 130 -12.18 10.38 7.44
CA TYR A 130 -10.87 10.19 6.82
C TYR A 130 -10.85 10.57 5.35
N LEU A 131 -11.95 10.34 4.64
CA LEU A 131 -12.10 10.80 3.26
C LEU A 131 -12.06 12.32 3.17
N LYS A 132 -12.77 13.02 4.06
CA LYS A 132 -12.71 14.49 4.15
C LYS A 132 -11.30 15.00 4.46
N MET A 133 -10.56 14.31 5.34
CA MET A 133 -9.17 14.66 5.63
C MET A 133 -8.29 14.48 4.38
N ALA A 134 -8.47 13.40 3.61
CA ALA A 134 -7.73 13.19 2.37
C ALA A 134 -8.09 14.20 1.29
N GLU A 135 -9.35 14.60 1.15
CA GLU A 135 -9.78 15.69 0.26
C GLU A 135 -9.12 17.03 0.63
N ASN A 136 -8.76 17.23 1.90
CA ASN A 136 -8.07 18.41 2.41
C ASN A 136 -6.54 18.27 2.44
N GLY A 137 -5.98 17.26 1.79
CA GLY A 137 -4.52 17.14 1.62
C GLY A 137 -3.81 16.20 2.59
N THR A 138 -4.49 15.64 3.61
CA THR A 138 -3.89 14.71 4.56
C THR A 138 -3.75 13.31 3.95
N VAL A 139 -2.63 12.63 4.22
CA VAL A 139 -2.44 11.22 3.89
C VAL A 139 -2.85 10.35 5.07
N ILE A 140 -3.68 9.34 4.85
CA ILE A 140 -4.14 8.43 5.92
C ILE A 140 -3.77 7.00 5.58
N GLY A 141 -2.92 6.40 6.40
CA GLY A 141 -2.55 4.99 6.31
C GLY A 141 -3.33 4.14 7.30
N PHE A 142 -3.94 3.06 6.86
CA PHE A 142 -4.63 2.10 7.72
C PHE A 142 -3.84 0.81 7.84
N GLY A 143 -3.81 0.28 9.07
CA GLY A 143 -3.17 -1.00 9.37
C GLY A 143 -3.85 -1.73 10.52
N ASN A 144 -3.43 -2.95 10.77
CA ASN A 144 -3.88 -3.73 11.92
C ASN A 144 -2.68 -4.33 12.65
N PHE A 145 -2.34 -3.76 13.80
CA PHE A 145 -1.19 -4.19 14.60
C PHE A 145 -1.52 -5.25 15.66
N LYS A 146 -2.80 -5.50 15.94
CA LYS A 146 -3.19 -6.45 17.00
C LYS A 146 -3.26 -7.89 16.52
N SER A 147 -3.31 -8.13 15.23
CA SER A 147 -3.37 -9.50 14.71
C SER A 147 -2.03 -9.90 14.11
N ASP A 148 -1.10 -10.41 14.93
CA ASP A 148 0.04 -11.22 14.46
C ASP A 148 -0.42 -12.51 13.73
N LYS A 149 -1.71 -12.75 13.73
CA LYS A 149 -2.36 -13.84 13.02
C LYS A 149 -3.20 -13.25 11.88
N ALA A 150 -2.59 -13.19 10.70
CA ALA A 150 -3.39 -13.05 9.49
C ALA A 150 -4.50 -14.12 9.53
N SER A 151 -5.73 -13.69 9.45
CA SER A 151 -6.86 -14.61 9.46
C SER A 151 -6.91 -15.36 8.14
N TRP A 152 -7.08 -16.67 8.19
CA TRP A 152 -7.39 -17.49 7.02
C TRP A 152 -8.84 -17.36 6.58
N THR A 153 -9.63 -16.65 7.36
CA THR A 153 -11.05 -16.40 7.14
C THR A 153 -11.25 -14.92 6.79
N LEU A 154 -12.23 -14.64 5.95
CA LEU A 154 -12.68 -13.28 5.63
C LEU A 154 -13.43 -12.67 6.85
N ALA A 155 -12.77 -12.68 8.00
CA ALA A 155 -13.34 -12.16 9.24
C ALA A 155 -13.55 -10.65 9.17
N GLU A 156 -14.47 -10.16 9.97
CA GLU A 156 -14.71 -8.71 10.12
C GLU A 156 -13.52 -8.07 10.84
N PRO A 157 -12.85 -7.06 10.26
CA PRO A 157 -11.82 -6.31 10.96
C PRO A 157 -12.39 -5.54 12.16
N SER A 158 -11.51 -5.21 13.11
CA SER A 158 -11.89 -4.39 14.27
C SER A 158 -12.47 -3.05 13.82
N SER A 159 -13.61 -2.67 14.39
CA SER A 159 -14.19 -1.34 14.22
C SER A 159 -13.61 -0.31 15.20
N ASP A 160 -12.82 -0.75 16.18
CA ASP A 160 -12.15 0.14 17.12
C ASP A 160 -10.96 0.80 16.39
N LEU A 161 -11.07 2.09 16.13
CA LEU A 161 -10.05 2.86 15.45
C LEU A 161 -9.18 3.60 16.46
N LYS A 162 -7.86 3.52 16.27
CA LYS A 162 -6.90 4.30 17.04
C LYS A 162 -5.98 5.07 16.10
N GLU A 163 -6.00 6.39 16.23
CA GLU A 163 -5.19 7.29 15.41
C GLU A 163 -3.80 7.53 16.02
N TYR A 164 -2.81 7.62 15.13
CA TYR A 164 -1.44 7.94 15.47
C TYR A 164 -0.92 9.02 14.52
N THR A 165 -0.46 10.12 15.07
CA THR A 165 0.27 11.16 14.33
C THR A 165 1.71 10.70 14.05
N HIS A 166 2.43 11.43 13.21
CA HIS A 166 3.85 11.18 12.96
C HIS A 166 4.70 11.08 14.23
N LYS A 167 4.34 11.81 15.31
CA LYS A 167 5.05 11.80 16.61
C LYS A 167 4.70 10.60 17.47
N SER A 168 3.55 9.98 17.27
CA SER A 168 3.03 8.89 18.11
C SER A 168 2.97 7.54 17.39
N THR A 169 3.35 7.48 16.12
CA THR A 169 3.34 6.23 15.34
C THR A 169 4.34 5.21 15.93
N PRO A 170 3.88 4.00 16.30
CA PRO A 170 4.77 2.97 16.81
C PRO A 170 5.83 2.57 15.78
N ARG A 171 7.05 2.32 16.25
CA ARG A 171 8.21 1.76 15.52
C ARG A 171 8.92 2.69 14.54
N SER A 172 8.31 3.76 14.06
CA SER A 172 8.99 4.68 13.14
C SER A 172 8.18 5.97 13.00
N HIS A 173 8.88 7.11 12.93
CA HIS A 173 8.25 8.41 12.69
C HIS A 173 7.97 8.69 11.20
N TYR A 174 8.44 7.83 10.29
CA TYR A 174 8.41 8.06 8.84
C TYR A 174 7.86 6.83 8.13
N ASN A 175 6.60 6.48 8.38
CA ASN A 175 5.95 5.38 7.70
C ASN A 175 4.46 5.65 7.50
N ILE A 176 3.94 5.14 6.39
CA ILE A 176 2.50 5.09 6.11
C ILE A 176 2.09 3.62 6.10
N TRP A 177 1.11 3.26 6.92
CA TRP A 177 0.58 1.91 6.94
C TRP A 177 -0.17 1.60 5.66
N ASP A 178 0.14 0.47 5.04
CA ASP A 178 -0.15 0.19 3.64
C ASP A 178 -1.28 -0.81 3.36
N ASN A 179 -2.03 -1.22 4.39
CA ASN A 179 -3.17 -2.11 4.14
C ASN A 179 -4.24 -1.40 3.32
N MET A 180 -4.52 -0.15 3.65
CA MET A 180 -5.34 0.78 2.88
C MET A 180 -4.77 2.18 3.06
N ILE A 181 -4.77 2.99 1.99
CA ILE A 181 -4.28 4.38 2.07
C ILE A 181 -5.31 5.29 1.41
N PHE A 182 -5.65 6.40 2.09
CA PHE A 182 -6.37 7.51 1.47
C PHE A 182 -5.38 8.64 1.23
N HIS A 183 -5.36 9.20 0.02
CA HIS A 183 -4.43 10.27 -0.32
C HIS A 183 -4.94 11.15 -1.46
N PRO A 184 -4.50 12.41 -1.53
CA PRO A 184 -4.67 13.23 -2.72
C PRO A 184 -3.95 12.62 -3.91
N ARG A 185 -4.57 12.70 -5.10
CA ARG A 185 -4.00 12.15 -6.34
C ARG A 185 -2.61 12.69 -6.65
N GLU A 186 -2.45 14.01 -6.58
CA GLU A 186 -1.21 14.70 -6.92
C GLU A 186 0.00 14.18 -6.13
N LYS A 187 -0.21 13.71 -4.91
CA LYS A 187 0.86 13.18 -4.06
C LYS A 187 1.44 11.86 -4.55
N CYS A 188 0.69 11.09 -5.33
CA CYS A 188 1.15 9.83 -5.89
C CYS A 188 1.61 9.96 -7.35
N ALA A 189 1.20 11.01 -8.04
CA ALA A 189 1.57 11.25 -9.41
C ALA A 189 3.10 11.35 -9.57
N ASN A 190 3.62 10.77 -10.66
CA ASN A 190 5.06 10.77 -10.96
C ASN A 190 5.98 10.04 -9.95
N ALA A 191 5.48 9.09 -9.19
CA ALA A 191 6.30 8.29 -8.26
C ALA A 191 7.52 7.62 -8.95
N TYR A 192 7.44 7.33 -10.25
CA TYR A 192 8.57 6.86 -11.06
C TYR A 192 9.78 7.81 -11.03
N LYS A 193 9.54 9.12 -11.16
CA LYS A 193 10.63 10.12 -11.11
C LYS A 193 11.30 10.16 -9.74
N LEU A 194 10.53 9.90 -8.70
CA LEU A 194 11.07 9.80 -7.35
C LEU A 194 11.90 8.54 -7.18
N PHE A 195 11.44 7.43 -7.76
CA PHE A 195 12.14 6.15 -7.71
C PHE A 195 13.50 6.20 -8.38
N GLU A 196 13.64 6.90 -9.49
CA GLU A 196 14.92 7.12 -10.17
C GLU A 196 15.92 7.93 -9.31
N LYS A 197 15.42 8.88 -8.52
CA LYS A 197 16.25 9.80 -7.72
C LYS A 197 16.51 9.32 -6.30
N LYS A 198 15.53 8.70 -5.68
CA LYS A 198 15.57 8.24 -4.29
C LYS A 198 15.42 6.73 -4.23
N LYS A 199 16.17 6.13 -3.35
CA LYS A 199 16.15 4.68 -3.13
C LYS A 199 15.01 4.34 -2.18
N LEU A 200 13.92 3.78 -2.70
CA LEU A 200 12.80 3.31 -1.89
C LEU A 200 13.21 2.08 -1.08
N ILE A 201 13.02 2.13 0.23
CA ILE A 201 13.38 1.04 1.13
C ILE A 201 12.20 0.66 2.01
N GLY A 202 11.73 -0.56 1.86
CA GLY A 202 10.57 -1.08 2.58
C GLY A 202 9.24 -0.49 2.10
N MET A 203 8.13 -1.11 2.51
CA MET A 203 6.80 -0.76 2.02
C MET A 203 6.29 0.54 2.64
N GLU A 204 6.21 0.57 3.96
CA GLU A 204 5.58 1.66 4.70
C GLU A 204 6.42 2.95 4.59
N TRP A 205 7.74 2.82 4.58
CA TRP A 205 8.62 3.97 4.39
C TRP A 205 8.65 4.43 2.93
N GLY A 206 8.58 3.52 1.97
CA GLY A 206 8.43 3.86 0.56
C GLY A 206 7.16 4.67 0.30
N TRP A 207 6.04 4.29 0.91
CA TRP A 207 4.81 5.07 0.84
C TRP A 207 4.98 6.46 1.47
N TYR A 208 5.66 6.56 2.61
CA TYR A 208 5.98 7.86 3.21
C TYR A 208 6.80 8.74 2.24
N GLN A 209 7.83 8.19 1.61
CA GLN A 209 8.65 8.93 0.65
C GLN A 209 7.83 9.45 -0.54
N VAL A 210 6.94 8.62 -1.07
CA VAL A 210 6.11 9.01 -2.22
C VAL A 210 5.05 10.03 -1.85
N LEU A 211 4.33 9.82 -0.75
CA LEU A 211 3.13 10.57 -0.44
C LEU A 211 3.39 11.79 0.47
N CYS A 212 4.50 11.82 1.18
CA CYS A 212 4.78 12.85 2.19
C CYS A 212 6.14 13.54 2.03
N ASP A 213 7.25 12.79 1.98
CA ASP A 213 8.61 13.33 2.07
C ASP A 213 9.01 14.29 0.93
N GLN A 214 8.40 14.15 -0.23
CA GLN A 214 8.65 15.05 -1.37
C GLN A 214 7.75 16.31 -1.39
N TRP A 215 6.83 16.41 -0.45
CA TRP A 215 5.85 17.49 -0.38
C TRP A 215 6.04 18.30 0.88
N ASP A 216 6.19 19.60 0.76
CA ASP A 216 6.25 20.48 1.92
C ASP A 216 4.94 20.44 2.71
N ASN A 217 5.06 20.35 4.04
CA ASN A 217 3.94 20.41 4.98
C ASN A 217 2.83 19.36 4.75
N THR A 218 3.19 18.14 4.35
CA THR A 218 2.19 17.08 4.27
C THR A 218 1.91 16.49 5.65
N ASP A 219 0.69 16.70 6.10
CA ASP A 219 0.17 16.00 7.27
C ASP A 219 -0.18 14.57 6.93
N TYR A 220 0.16 13.65 7.82
CA TYR A 220 -0.29 12.27 7.74
C TYR A 220 -0.67 11.71 9.10
N ILE A 221 -1.58 10.76 9.07
CA ILE A 221 -1.94 9.94 10.23
C ILE A 221 -1.93 8.47 9.85
N ASN A 222 -1.66 7.62 10.83
CA ASN A 222 -1.88 6.19 10.73
C ASN A 222 -3.04 5.78 11.63
N VAL A 223 -3.91 4.90 11.14
CA VAL A 223 -5.10 4.43 11.84
C VAL A 223 -5.00 2.92 12.04
N ASN A 224 -5.01 2.49 13.29
CA ASN A 224 -5.06 1.06 13.63
C ASN A 224 -6.52 0.61 13.69
N GLY A 225 -6.87 -0.43 12.93
CA GLY A 225 -8.22 -0.95 12.79
C GLY A 225 -8.89 -0.58 11.47
N GLY A 226 -10.12 -0.97 11.29
CA GLY A 226 -10.91 -0.75 10.07
C GLY A 226 -10.52 -1.64 8.89
N VAL A 227 -9.34 -2.23 8.90
CA VAL A 227 -8.82 -3.10 7.84
C VAL A 227 -8.02 -4.26 8.40
N MET A 228 -7.92 -5.32 7.62
CA MET A 228 -6.94 -6.39 7.82
C MET A 228 -6.51 -6.95 6.47
N LEU A 229 -5.37 -7.62 6.44
CA LEU A 229 -4.95 -8.38 5.25
C LEU A 229 -5.45 -9.82 5.35
N GLU A 230 -5.99 -10.31 4.24
CA GLU A 230 -6.12 -11.75 4.07
C GLU A 230 -4.71 -12.35 4.02
N LYS A 231 -4.48 -13.43 4.75
CA LYS A 231 -3.24 -14.16 4.60
C LYS A 231 -3.26 -14.84 3.23
N LEU A 232 -2.56 -14.25 2.28
CA LEU A 232 -2.34 -14.86 0.98
C LEU A 232 -1.78 -16.26 1.22
N CYS A 233 -2.52 -17.26 0.79
CA CYS A 233 -1.94 -18.57 0.56
C CYS A 233 -0.83 -18.30 -0.47
N THR A 234 0.42 -18.52 -0.08
CA THR A 234 1.61 -18.19 -0.90
C THR A 234 1.74 -19.06 -2.15
N THR A 235 0.70 -19.77 -2.52
CA THR A 235 0.63 -20.53 -3.76
C THR A 235 0.17 -19.55 -4.85
N PRO A 236 1.06 -19.16 -5.77
CA PRO A 236 0.66 -18.39 -6.93
C PRO A 236 -0.48 -19.07 -7.67
N VAL A 237 -1.40 -18.28 -8.24
CA VAL A 237 -2.57 -18.78 -9.01
C VAL A 237 -2.12 -19.67 -10.18
N ASP A 238 -0.90 -19.49 -10.64
CA ASP A 238 -0.22 -20.26 -11.70
C ASP A 238 0.19 -21.70 -11.26
N LYS A 239 -0.03 -22.09 -10.01
CA LYS A 239 0.20 -23.44 -9.48
C LYS A 239 -1.07 -24.13 -8.97
N LEU A 240 -2.22 -23.56 -9.26
CA LEU A 240 -3.53 -24.18 -9.13
C LEU A 240 -4.06 -24.56 -10.51
#